data_4c7cf834dadaf90bd2526fb902f6d1ed
#
_entry.id   4c7cf834dadaf90bd2526fb902f6d1ed
#
_cell.length_a   1.000
_cell.length_b   1.000
_cell.length_c   1.000
_cell.angle_alpha   90.00
_cell.angle_beta   90.00
_cell.angle_gamma   90.00
#
_symmetry.space_group_name_H-M   'P 1'
#
loop_
_entity.id
_entity.type
_entity.pdbx_description
1 polymer ?
#
loop_
_entity_poly.entity_id
_entity_poly.type
_entity_poly.pdbx_seq_one_letter_code
_entity_poly.pdbx_strand_id
1 'polypeptide(L)'
;MRTRLIGNKLFAMTLVVLFVILASTIAGQAAEWKPTKPIQFVVPYAPGGGSDVLARSMIAAIGSEKLCPVPFVVVNQGGGSGLIGTTTAAQAKGNDHMLLTFISGQVAAALAAKGAPTFRDLTLLAGLAIDEELIVVKTDSPFKTIEDVVKAAKQRPGTITIGGTATGQEDQMCNRLFERAADLKFRYVPFNSGGECITAVLGGHVEMIWANPSEFVPQWEAKMVRPIVVAKEKRMTELPDVPTFKEKGNNVTFEMFRGVGAPPGISPEVAAFYENMLKRMAQSAAWNTGYLKKYMLSPTWRGSKEFTQFVAQNEPVFKGILTELGLIK
;
A
#
# COMPACT_ATOMS: atom_id res chain seq x y z
N MET A 1 -54.11 49.65 -31.69
CA MET A 1 -53.01 48.96 -32.36
C MET A 1 -51.70 48.71 -31.46
N ARG A 2 -51.42 49.55 -30.47
CA ARG A 2 -50.27 49.44 -29.56
C ARG A 2 -50.32 48.29 -28.53
N THR A 3 -51.50 47.90 -28.04
CA THR A 3 -51.65 46.86 -26.98
C THR A 3 -51.39 45.43 -27.49
N ARG A 4 -51.63 45.10 -28.77
CA ARG A 4 -51.33 43.76 -29.34
C ARG A 4 -49.81 43.49 -29.57
N LEU A 5 -49.02 44.53 -29.79
CA LEU A 5 -47.58 44.40 -30.00
C LEU A 5 -46.83 44.11 -28.69
N ILE A 6 -47.33 44.60 -27.53
CA ILE A 6 -46.69 44.38 -26.25
C ILE A 6 -46.97 42.96 -25.77
N GLY A 7 -48.15 42.40 -25.98
CA GLY A 7 -48.51 41.02 -25.63
C GLY A 7 -47.65 39.97 -26.39
N ASN A 8 -47.41 40.20 -27.68
CA ASN A 8 -46.61 39.31 -28.48
C ASN A 8 -45.11 39.34 -28.12
N LYS A 9 -44.57 40.48 -27.68
CA LYS A 9 -43.17 40.57 -27.20
C LYS A 9 -42.98 39.91 -25.84
N LEU A 10 -43.94 40.07 -24.91
CA LEU A 10 -43.91 39.38 -23.63
C LEU A 10 -44.02 37.86 -23.81
N PHE A 11 -44.92 37.40 -24.68
CA PHE A 11 -45.06 35.96 -24.95
C PHE A 11 -43.83 35.35 -25.59
N ALA A 12 -43.21 36.06 -26.55
CA ALA A 12 -41.96 35.63 -27.17
C ALA A 12 -40.80 35.58 -26.14
N MET A 13 -40.73 36.56 -25.21
CA MET A 13 -39.70 36.61 -24.20
C MET A 13 -39.88 35.49 -23.15
N THR A 14 -41.11 35.15 -22.80
CA THR A 14 -41.44 34.03 -21.91
C THR A 14 -41.08 32.69 -22.55
N LEU A 15 -41.29 32.50 -23.85
CA LEU A 15 -40.91 31.29 -24.58
C LEU A 15 -39.40 31.14 -24.66
N VAL A 16 -38.65 32.23 -24.89
CA VAL A 16 -37.19 32.21 -24.92
C VAL A 16 -36.61 31.89 -23.55
N VAL A 17 -37.16 32.45 -22.47
CA VAL A 17 -36.76 32.16 -21.10
C VAL A 17 -37.05 30.69 -20.73
N LEU A 18 -38.23 30.18 -21.13
CA LEU A 18 -38.58 28.77 -20.92
C LEU A 18 -37.64 27.82 -21.70
N PHE A 19 -37.29 28.20 -22.92
CA PHE A 19 -36.34 27.40 -23.74
C PHE A 19 -34.90 27.43 -23.21
N VAL A 20 -34.46 28.57 -22.66
CA VAL A 20 -33.15 28.68 -21.97
C VAL A 20 -33.13 27.88 -20.67
N ILE A 21 -34.20 27.87 -19.91
CA ILE A 21 -34.34 27.07 -18.68
C ILE A 21 -34.38 25.57 -19.04
N LEU A 22 -35.15 25.18 -20.08
CA LEU A 22 -35.15 23.77 -20.54
C LEU A 22 -33.80 23.32 -21.12
N ALA A 23 -33.13 24.21 -21.85
CA ALA A 23 -31.78 23.92 -22.36
C ALA A 23 -30.74 23.82 -21.24
N SER A 24 -30.90 24.57 -20.14
CA SER A 24 -30.02 24.50 -18.97
C SER A 24 -30.18 23.20 -18.15
N THR A 25 -31.39 22.59 -18.18
CA THR A 25 -31.63 21.29 -17.51
C THR A 25 -31.18 20.08 -18.31
N ILE A 26 -30.86 20.25 -19.61
CA ILE A 26 -30.26 19.23 -20.48
C ILE A 26 -28.73 19.34 -20.46
N ALA A 27 -28.15 20.35 -19.79
CA ALA A 27 -26.70 20.43 -19.58
C ALA A 27 -26.24 19.27 -18.68
N GLY A 28 -26.19 18.10 -19.29
CA GLY A 28 -25.32 17.00 -19.04
C GLY A 28 -25.30 16.47 -17.60
N GLN A 29 -26.20 15.60 -17.24
CA GLN A 29 -25.73 14.40 -16.54
C GLN A 29 -24.84 13.68 -17.55
N ALA A 30 -23.55 14.03 -17.59
CA ALA A 30 -22.55 13.19 -18.24
C ALA A 30 -22.75 11.80 -17.63
N ALA A 31 -23.11 10.81 -18.46
CA ALA A 31 -23.37 9.47 -17.97
C ALA A 31 -22.17 9.03 -17.16
N GLU A 32 -22.37 8.77 -15.87
CA GLU A 32 -21.32 8.31 -14.98
C GLU A 32 -20.64 7.11 -15.66
N TRP A 33 -19.34 7.21 -15.92
CA TRP A 33 -18.61 6.10 -16.53
C TRP A 33 -18.75 4.84 -15.68
N LYS A 34 -18.98 3.70 -16.32
CA LYS A 34 -19.02 2.39 -15.68
C LYS A 34 -18.25 1.38 -16.54
N PRO A 35 -17.54 0.45 -15.90
CA PRO A 35 -16.85 -0.58 -16.65
C PRO A 35 -17.85 -1.50 -17.36
N THR A 36 -17.54 -1.87 -18.61
CA THR A 36 -18.40 -2.67 -19.49
C THR A 36 -17.85 -4.07 -19.76
N LYS A 37 -16.60 -4.33 -19.37
CA LYS A 37 -15.91 -5.62 -19.51
C LYS A 37 -15.12 -5.94 -18.25
N PRO A 38 -14.66 -7.18 -18.01
CA PRO A 38 -13.88 -7.55 -16.85
C PRO A 38 -12.67 -6.63 -16.65
N ILE A 39 -12.38 -6.26 -15.39
CA ILE A 39 -11.25 -5.43 -15.02
C ILE A 39 -10.08 -6.34 -14.71
N GLN A 40 -8.96 -6.15 -15.40
CA GLN A 40 -7.70 -6.81 -15.10
C GLN A 40 -7.09 -6.18 -13.83
N PHE A 41 -6.86 -6.97 -12.80
CA PHE A 41 -6.17 -6.50 -11.59
C PHE A 41 -4.75 -7.08 -11.56
N VAL A 42 -3.79 -6.29 -12.02
CA VAL A 42 -2.37 -6.67 -12.05
C VAL A 42 -1.83 -6.67 -10.63
N VAL A 43 -1.22 -7.79 -10.26
CA VAL A 43 -0.47 -7.96 -9.01
C VAL A 43 1.00 -8.16 -9.38
N PRO A 44 1.90 -7.17 -9.09
CA PRO A 44 3.31 -7.22 -9.49
C PRO A 44 4.17 -8.21 -8.70
N TYR A 45 3.55 -9.17 -8.04
CA TYR A 45 4.20 -10.16 -7.17
C TYR A 45 3.60 -11.54 -7.36
N ALA A 46 4.26 -12.56 -6.79
CA ALA A 46 3.81 -13.94 -6.87
C ALA A 46 2.44 -14.16 -6.18
N PRO A 47 1.67 -15.15 -6.63
CA PRO A 47 0.45 -15.57 -5.95
C PRO A 47 0.70 -15.92 -4.48
N GLY A 48 -0.28 -15.61 -3.61
CA GLY A 48 -0.24 -15.88 -2.17
C GLY A 48 0.60 -14.89 -1.34
N GLY A 49 1.35 -13.98 -1.96
CA GLY A 49 2.04 -12.90 -1.27
C GLY A 49 1.09 -11.77 -0.84
N GLY A 50 1.59 -10.84 0.00
CA GLY A 50 0.78 -9.76 0.58
C GLY A 50 0.01 -8.91 -0.45
N SER A 51 0.58 -8.65 -1.62
CA SER A 51 -0.10 -7.91 -2.70
C SER A 51 -1.20 -8.72 -3.40
N ASP A 52 -1.04 -10.05 -3.51
CA ASP A 52 -2.07 -10.93 -4.05
C ASP A 52 -3.24 -11.06 -3.07
N VAL A 53 -2.93 -11.21 -1.78
CA VAL A 53 -3.91 -11.20 -0.69
C VAL A 53 -4.67 -9.87 -0.65
N LEU A 54 -3.98 -8.73 -0.81
CA LEU A 54 -4.60 -7.40 -0.93
C LEU A 54 -5.63 -7.37 -2.06
N ALA A 55 -5.21 -7.71 -3.29
CA ALA A 55 -6.09 -7.67 -4.46
C ALA A 55 -7.33 -8.58 -4.28
N ARG A 56 -7.14 -9.82 -3.84
CA ARG A 56 -8.25 -10.77 -3.63
C ARG A 56 -9.19 -10.34 -2.52
N SER A 57 -8.66 -9.78 -1.42
CA SER A 57 -9.49 -9.24 -0.33
C SER A 57 -10.31 -8.03 -0.78
N MET A 58 -9.72 -7.14 -1.59
CA MET A 58 -10.43 -6.04 -2.20
C MET A 58 -11.56 -6.53 -3.11
N ILE A 59 -11.29 -7.48 -3.99
CA ILE A 59 -12.29 -8.05 -4.90
C ILE A 59 -13.44 -8.69 -4.11
N ALA A 60 -13.13 -9.41 -3.04
CA ALA A 60 -14.14 -10.02 -2.17
C ALA A 60 -15.02 -8.94 -1.50
N ALA A 61 -14.41 -7.87 -0.97
CA ALA A 61 -15.15 -6.78 -0.35
C ALA A 61 -15.96 -5.97 -1.38
N ILE A 62 -15.42 -5.68 -2.56
CA ILE A 62 -16.14 -5.01 -3.66
C ILE A 62 -17.35 -5.86 -4.09
N GLY A 63 -17.17 -7.18 -4.19
CA GLY A 63 -18.23 -8.10 -4.59
C GLY A 63 -19.34 -8.22 -3.55
N SER A 64 -19.01 -8.35 -2.25
CA SER A 64 -20.00 -8.41 -1.16
C SER A 64 -20.86 -7.16 -1.09
N GLU A 65 -20.28 -6.00 -1.36
CA GLU A 65 -20.96 -4.68 -1.35
C GLU A 65 -21.56 -4.32 -2.71
N LYS A 66 -21.41 -5.18 -3.74
CA LYS A 66 -21.92 -4.95 -5.12
C LYS A 66 -21.47 -3.61 -5.70
N LEU A 67 -20.21 -3.21 -5.48
CA LEU A 67 -19.70 -1.89 -5.85
C LEU A 67 -19.28 -1.77 -7.32
N CYS A 68 -19.10 -2.90 -8.01
CA CYS A 68 -18.69 -2.95 -9.41
C CYS A 68 -19.63 -3.86 -10.21
N PRO A 69 -20.10 -3.42 -11.40
CA PRO A 69 -21.04 -4.21 -12.22
C PRO A 69 -20.37 -5.36 -13.00
N VAL A 70 -19.04 -5.38 -13.05
CA VAL A 70 -18.27 -6.38 -13.80
C VAL A 70 -17.28 -7.13 -12.90
N PRO A 71 -16.87 -8.35 -13.26
CA PRO A 71 -15.89 -9.08 -12.47
C PRO A 71 -14.48 -8.54 -12.62
N PHE A 72 -13.62 -8.88 -11.65
CA PHE A 72 -12.18 -8.67 -11.69
C PHE A 72 -11.44 -9.95 -12.04
N VAL A 73 -10.35 -9.82 -12.80
CA VAL A 73 -9.44 -10.92 -13.13
C VAL A 73 -8.07 -10.59 -12.56
N VAL A 74 -7.63 -11.33 -11.56
CA VAL A 74 -6.29 -11.17 -10.97
C VAL A 74 -5.24 -11.75 -11.91
N VAL A 75 -4.21 -10.96 -12.22
CA VAL A 75 -3.08 -11.36 -13.06
C VAL A 75 -1.79 -11.10 -12.29
N ASN A 76 -1.17 -12.16 -11.79
CA ASN A 76 0.11 -12.07 -11.11
C ASN A 76 1.25 -11.94 -12.12
N GLN A 77 2.01 -10.85 -12.03
CA GLN A 77 3.17 -10.55 -12.89
C GLN A 77 4.39 -10.19 -12.02
N GLY A 78 4.88 -11.16 -11.29
CA GLY A 78 6.05 -11.01 -10.42
C GLY A 78 7.35 -10.86 -11.21
N GLY A 79 8.39 -10.36 -10.51
CA GLY A 79 9.75 -10.21 -11.00
C GLY A 79 10.26 -8.77 -10.91
N GLY A 80 11.58 -8.63 -10.73
CA GLY A 80 12.24 -7.34 -10.57
C GLY A 80 11.71 -6.52 -9.40
N SER A 81 11.39 -7.16 -8.27
CA SER A 81 10.77 -6.48 -7.11
C SER A 81 9.48 -5.71 -7.46
N GLY A 82 8.67 -6.30 -8.35
CA GLY A 82 7.40 -5.71 -8.80
C GLY A 82 7.49 -4.85 -10.08
N LEU A 83 8.68 -4.65 -10.63
CA LEU A 83 8.86 -3.79 -11.81
C LEU A 83 8.22 -4.36 -13.07
N ILE A 84 8.12 -5.71 -13.24
CA ILE A 84 7.50 -6.29 -14.44
C ILE A 84 6.03 -5.88 -14.51
N GLY A 85 5.24 -6.17 -13.48
CA GLY A 85 3.82 -5.79 -13.46
C GLY A 85 3.60 -4.27 -13.47
N THR A 86 4.47 -3.51 -12.80
CA THR A 86 4.42 -2.04 -12.82
C THR A 86 4.67 -1.50 -14.24
N THR A 87 5.63 -2.06 -14.96
CA THR A 87 5.91 -1.69 -16.36
C THR A 87 4.72 -2.02 -17.27
N THR A 88 4.10 -3.20 -17.09
CA THR A 88 2.88 -3.56 -17.84
C THR A 88 1.78 -2.52 -17.65
N ALA A 89 1.53 -2.08 -16.42
CA ALA A 89 0.51 -1.05 -16.15
C ALA A 89 0.92 0.33 -16.72
N ALA A 90 2.17 0.74 -16.58
CA ALA A 90 2.68 2.01 -17.09
C ALA A 90 2.60 2.11 -18.63
N GLN A 91 2.78 0.99 -19.34
CA GLN A 91 2.69 0.90 -20.79
C GLN A 91 1.23 0.82 -21.31
N ALA A 92 0.28 0.45 -20.45
CA ALA A 92 -1.13 0.30 -20.82
C ALA A 92 -1.90 1.63 -20.83
N LYS A 93 -1.28 2.71 -21.33
CA LYS A 93 -1.83 4.08 -21.34
C LYS A 93 -3.29 4.12 -21.83
N GLY A 94 -4.17 4.76 -21.07
CA GLY A 94 -5.60 4.92 -21.38
C GLY A 94 -6.42 3.63 -21.25
N ASN A 95 -5.88 2.55 -20.64
CA ASN A 95 -6.65 1.34 -20.37
C ASN A 95 -7.46 1.49 -19.10
N ASP A 96 -8.74 1.84 -19.21
CA ASP A 96 -9.71 2.05 -18.13
C ASP A 96 -10.23 0.75 -17.50
N HIS A 97 -9.82 -0.41 -17.99
CA HIS A 97 -10.19 -1.72 -17.43
C HIS A 97 -8.97 -2.45 -16.85
N MET A 98 -8.02 -1.70 -16.31
CA MET A 98 -6.86 -2.24 -15.62
C MET A 98 -6.63 -1.50 -14.29
N LEU A 99 -6.41 -2.25 -13.23
CA LEU A 99 -5.91 -1.77 -11.94
C LEU A 99 -4.62 -2.49 -11.59
N LEU A 100 -3.89 -1.94 -10.65
CA LEU A 100 -2.59 -2.44 -10.19
C LEU A 100 -2.51 -2.30 -8.66
N THR A 101 -2.08 -3.33 -7.94
CA THR A 101 -1.65 -3.14 -6.54
C THR A 101 -0.37 -2.31 -6.52
N PHE A 102 -0.34 -1.27 -5.70
CA PHE A 102 0.80 -0.37 -5.58
C PHE A 102 1.24 -0.24 -4.12
N ILE A 103 2.46 -0.65 -3.82
CA ILE A 103 3.02 -0.69 -2.46
C ILE A 103 4.38 0.01 -2.40
N SER A 104 4.89 0.26 -1.20
CA SER A 104 6.18 0.92 -0.93
C SER A 104 7.37 0.25 -1.62
N GLY A 105 7.40 -1.08 -1.71
CA GLY A 105 8.46 -1.82 -2.40
C GLY A 105 8.63 -1.47 -3.87
N GLN A 106 7.55 -1.11 -4.56
CA GLN A 106 7.64 -0.65 -5.96
C GLN A 106 8.32 0.71 -6.09
N VAL A 107 8.18 1.59 -5.08
CA VAL A 107 8.92 2.87 -5.05
C VAL A 107 10.40 2.61 -4.87
N ALA A 108 10.78 1.75 -3.93
CA ALA A 108 12.17 1.37 -3.69
C ALA A 108 12.80 0.71 -4.93
N ALA A 109 12.08 -0.22 -5.56
CA ALA A 109 12.54 -0.91 -6.77
C ALA A 109 12.76 0.07 -7.94
N ALA A 110 11.85 1.03 -8.15
CA ALA A 110 11.97 2.04 -9.18
C ALA A 110 13.18 2.95 -8.97
N LEU A 111 13.47 3.33 -7.72
CA LEU A 111 14.67 4.11 -7.37
C LEU A 111 15.97 3.35 -7.63
N ALA A 112 15.98 2.03 -7.41
CA ALA A 112 17.15 1.19 -7.61
C ALA A 112 17.40 0.81 -9.09
N ALA A 113 16.40 0.88 -9.95
CA ALA A 113 16.47 0.44 -11.34
C ALA A 113 16.42 1.64 -12.32
N LYS A 114 17.53 1.96 -12.95
CA LYS A 114 17.60 3.08 -13.92
C LYS A 114 16.60 2.89 -15.06
N GLY A 115 15.75 3.91 -15.28
CA GLY A 115 14.76 3.91 -16.36
C GLY A 115 13.51 3.09 -16.08
N ALA A 116 13.36 2.55 -14.87
CA ALA A 116 12.13 1.89 -14.46
C ALA A 116 10.98 2.90 -14.31
N PRO A 117 9.74 2.48 -14.57
CA PRO A 117 8.58 3.33 -14.33
C PRO A 117 8.45 3.64 -12.83
N THR A 118 8.12 4.88 -12.53
CA THR A 118 7.88 5.41 -11.19
C THR A 118 6.38 5.54 -10.93
N PHE A 119 6.00 5.93 -9.73
CA PHE A 119 4.60 6.26 -9.45
C PHE A 119 4.05 7.42 -10.30
N ARG A 120 4.93 8.24 -10.90
CA ARG A 120 4.54 9.34 -11.80
C ARG A 120 4.12 8.86 -13.20
N ASP A 121 4.48 7.63 -13.52
CA ASP A 121 4.10 6.95 -14.77
C ASP A 121 2.81 6.13 -14.61
N LEU A 122 2.09 6.33 -13.50
CA LEU A 122 0.82 5.70 -13.14
C LEU A 122 -0.20 6.75 -12.71
N THR A 123 -1.47 6.36 -12.66
CA THR A 123 -2.53 7.10 -11.96
C THR A 123 -2.75 6.44 -10.61
N LEU A 124 -2.20 6.99 -9.52
CA LEU A 124 -2.49 6.48 -8.18
C LEU A 124 -3.93 6.80 -7.79
N LEU A 125 -4.67 5.82 -7.29
CA LEU A 125 -6.10 5.93 -6.99
C LEU A 125 -6.40 6.04 -5.50
N ALA A 126 -5.80 5.17 -4.68
CA ALA A 126 -6.00 5.20 -3.23
C ALA A 126 -4.89 4.49 -2.47
N GLY A 127 -4.54 5.03 -1.29
CA GLY A 127 -3.85 4.32 -0.20
C GLY A 127 -4.87 3.77 0.78
N LEU A 128 -4.80 2.48 1.09
CA LEU A 128 -5.88 1.74 1.74
C LEU A 128 -5.52 1.17 3.11
N ALA A 129 -4.26 0.82 3.32
CA ALA A 129 -3.77 0.24 4.55
C ALA A 129 -2.29 0.54 4.75
N ILE A 130 -1.85 0.46 6.01
CA ILE A 130 -0.45 0.37 6.38
C ILE A 130 -0.22 -1.02 6.95
N ASP A 131 0.79 -1.69 6.47
CA ASP A 131 1.31 -2.92 7.03
C ASP A 131 2.48 -2.57 7.95
N GLU A 132 2.45 -3.05 9.17
CA GLU A 132 3.41 -2.60 10.17
C GLU A 132 4.65 -3.50 10.16
N GLU A 133 5.82 -2.92 10.42
CA GLU A 133 7.09 -3.64 10.51
C GLU A 133 7.43 -3.89 11.97
N LEU A 134 7.67 -5.16 12.31
CA LEU A 134 8.03 -5.59 13.66
C LEU A 134 9.33 -6.39 13.65
N ILE A 135 10.08 -6.30 14.77
CA ILE A 135 11.12 -7.30 15.05
C ILE A 135 10.48 -8.46 15.80
N VAL A 136 10.68 -9.66 15.24
CA VAL A 136 10.16 -10.93 15.76
C VAL A 136 11.33 -11.86 16.08
N VAL A 137 11.25 -12.51 17.22
CA VAL A 137 12.24 -13.49 17.70
C VAL A 137 11.57 -14.83 18.02
N LYS A 138 12.33 -15.90 18.06
CA LYS A 138 11.87 -17.19 18.59
C LYS A 138 11.48 -17.05 20.08
N THR A 139 10.47 -17.75 20.55
CA THR A 139 10.00 -17.62 21.94
C THR A 139 11.04 -17.95 22.99
N ASP A 140 11.93 -18.91 22.71
CA ASP A 140 13.06 -19.28 23.59
C ASP A 140 14.32 -18.43 23.39
N SER A 141 14.29 -17.44 22.46
CA SER A 141 15.40 -16.52 22.23
C SER A 141 15.87 -15.85 23.52
N PRO A 142 17.18 -15.61 23.71
CA PRO A 142 17.71 -14.81 24.82
C PRO A 142 17.24 -13.34 24.74
N PHE A 143 16.88 -12.85 23.55
CA PHE A 143 16.34 -11.49 23.36
C PHE A 143 14.88 -11.44 23.79
N LYS A 144 14.63 -10.91 24.97
CA LYS A 144 13.26 -10.76 25.52
C LYS A 144 12.65 -9.41 25.14
N THR A 145 13.48 -8.41 25.00
CA THR A 145 13.13 -7.02 24.69
C THR A 145 14.07 -6.44 23.64
N ILE A 146 13.70 -5.30 23.08
CA ILE A 146 14.57 -4.59 22.12
C ILE A 146 15.85 -4.09 22.79
N GLU A 147 15.82 -3.78 24.07
CA GLU A 147 16.98 -3.37 24.87
C GLU A 147 18.03 -4.49 24.96
N ASP A 148 17.60 -5.75 25.05
CA ASP A 148 18.52 -6.91 25.01
C ASP A 148 19.26 -6.96 23.65
N VAL A 149 18.52 -6.73 22.57
CA VAL A 149 19.09 -6.65 21.20
C VAL A 149 20.10 -5.53 21.10
N VAL A 150 19.74 -4.32 21.54
CA VAL A 150 20.61 -3.14 21.52
C VAL A 150 21.90 -3.40 22.30
N LYS A 151 21.78 -3.95 23.53
CA LYS A 151 22.93 -4.31 24.36
C LYS A 151 23.85 -5.32 23.67
N ALA A 152 23.28 -6.39 23.14
CA ALA A 152 24.06 -7.43 22.45
C ALA A 152 24.73 -6.91 21.18
N ALA A 153 24.05 -6.11 20.36
CA ALA A 153 24.58 -5.54 19.14
C ALA A 153 25.72 -4.53 19.40
N LYS A 154 25.66 -3.76 20.50
CA LYS A 154 26.76 -2.89 20.94
C LYS A 154 27.97 -3.66 21.40
N GLN A 155 27.79 -4.81 22.06
CA GLN A 155 28.88 -5.67 22.50
C GLN A 155 29.53 -6.45 21.35
N ARG A 156 28.78 -6.79 20.32
CA ARG A 156 29.19 -7.62 19.18
C ARG A 156 28.77 -6.99 17.85
N PRO A 157 29.31 -5.82 17.45
CA PRO A 157 28.87 -5.13 16.24
C PRO A 157 29.02 -6.00 14.99
N GLY A 158 27.97 -6.04 14.16
CA GLY A 158 27.93 -6.79 12.90
C GLY A 158 27.89 -8.31 13.02
N THR A 159 27.73 -8.87 14.24
CA THR A 159 27.64 -10.32 14.43
C THR A 159 26.21 -10.80 14.60
N ILE A 160 25.34 -9.99 15.20
CA ILE A 160 23.92 -10.33 15.38
C ILE A 160 23.25 -10.40 14.00
N THR A 161 22.60 -11.53 13.74
CA THR A 161 21.91 -11.77 12.46
C THR A 161 20.46 -11.35 12.53
N ILE A 162 20.02 -10.61 11.52
CA ILE A 162 18.62 -10.23 11.33
C ILE A 162 18.17 -10.57 9.91
N GLY A 163 17.13 -11.39 9.78
CA GLY A 163 16.54 -11.73 8.50
C GLY A 163 15.48 -10.74 8.06
N GLY A 164 15.24 -10.67 6.76
CA GLY A 164 14.14 -9.93 6.16
C GLY A 164 14.02 -10.25 4.68
N THR A 165 12.96 -9.78 4.04
CA THR A 165 12.67 -10.04 2.63
C THR A 165 13.58 -9.20 1.74
N ALA A 166 14.20 -9.82 0.73
CA ALA A 166 14.97 -9.22 -0.33
C ALA A 166 15.96 -8.11 0.08
N THR A 167 16.79 -7.70 -0.86
CA THR A 167 17.71 -6.57 -0.68
C THR A 167 17.06 -5.28 -1.18
N GLY A 168 17.18 -4.18 -0.42
CA GLY A 168 16.62 -2.87 -0.78
C GLY A 168 15.11 -2.75 -0.60
N GLN A 169 14.45 -3.74 -0.01
CA GLN A 169 13.02 -3.68 0.32
C GLN A 169 12.81 -3.18 1.76
N GLU A 170 11.56 -3.12 2.17
CA GLU A 170 11.09 -2.47 3.39
C GLU A 170 11.82 -2.97 4.65
N ASP A 171 11.98 -4.28 4.80
CA ASP A 171 12.65 -4.88 5.96
C ASP A 171 14.10 -4.40 6.09
N GLN A 172 14.86 -4.35 4.98
CA GLN A 172 16.23 -3.85 5.01
C GLN A 172 16.26 -2.33 5.26
N MET A 173 15.27 -1.60 4.74
CA MET A 173 15.16 -0.16 5.03
C MET A 173 14.86 0.08 6.52
N CYS A 174 13.94 -0.68 7.12
CA CYS A 174 13.66 -0.63 8.56
C CYS A 174 14.89 -1.00 9.37
N ASN A 175 15.63 -2.05 8.95
CA ASN A 175 16.89 -2.41 9.59
C ASN A 175 17.89 -1.25 9.57
N ARG A 176 18.07 -0.59 8.43
CA ARG A 176 18.96 0.57 8.31
C ARG A 176 18.55 1.76 9.18
N LEU A 177 17.23 2.04 9.25
CA LEU A 177 16.69 3.06 10.15
C LEU A 177 17.02 2.74 11.61
N PHE A 178 16.88 1.49 12.02
CA PHE A 178 17.18 1.05 13.39
C PHE A 178 18.69 1.13 13.67
N GLU A 179 19.54 0.66 12.76
CA GLU A 179 21.00 0.78 12.89
C GLU A 179 21.41 2.24 13.10
N ARG A 180 20.86 3.16 12.30
CA ARG A 180 21.14 4.58 12.40
C ARG A 180 20.64 5.20 13.70
N ALA A 181 19.41 4.86 14.13
CA ALA A 181 18.79 5.45 15.31
C ALA A 181 19.47 5.03 16.63
N ALA A 182 20.03 3.83 16.69
CA ALA A 182 20.62 3.27 17.89
C ALA A 182 22.16 3.13 17.84
N ASP A 183 22.78 3.59 16.75
CA ASP A 183 24.23 3.44 16.45
C ASP A 183 24.67 1.97 16.56
N LEU A 184 24.05 1.12 15.72
CA LEU A 184 24.23 -0.32 15.71
C LEU A 184 24.69 -0.81 14.35
N LYS A 185 25.15 -2.06 14.32
CA LYS A 185 25.44 -2.80 13.09
C LYS A 185 24.97 -4.24 13.23
N PHE A 186 24.08 -4.65 12.30
CA PHE A 186 23.60 -6.02 12.18
C PHE A 186 24.19 -6.72 10.95
N ARG A 187 24.11 -8.03 10.92
CA ARG A 187 24.31 -8.83 9.71
C ARG A 187 22.95 -9.14 9.11
N TYR A 188 22.52 -8.32 8.14
CA TYR A 188 21.26 -8.53 7.43
C TYR A 188 21.36 -9.76 6.51
N VAL A 189 20.36 -10.64 6.56
CA VAL A 189 20.26 -11.87 5.75
C VAL A 189 18.97 -11.78 4.92
N PRO A 190 19.08 -11.53 3.60
CA PRO A 190 17.90 -11.45 2.74
C PRO A 190 17.34 -12.84 2.42
N PHE A 191 16.01 -12.97 2.46
CA PHE A 191 15.24 -14.15 2.06
C PHE A 191 14.27 -13.78 0.92
N ASN A 192 13.69 -14.78 0.24
CA ASN A 192 12.78 -14.51 -0.88
C ASN A 192 11.34 -14.23 -0.42
N SER A 193 10.99 -14.56 0.82
CA SER A 193 9.63 -14.35 1.38
C SER A 193 9.64 -14.30 2.89
N GLY A 194 8.58 -13.72 3.49
CA GLY A 194 8.36 -13.74 4.94
C GLY A 194 8.23 -15.16 5.51
N GLY A 195 7.69 -16.10 4.75
CA GLY A 195 7.63 -17.51 5.14
C GLY A 195 9.02 -18.14 5.29
N GLU A 196 9.97 -17.79 4.41
CA GLU A 196 11.37 -18.20 4.57
C GLU A 196 12.03 -17.54 5.79
N CYS A 197 11.72 -16.24 6.05
CA CYS A 197 12.20 -15.54 7.26
C CYS A 197 11.73 -16.26 8.53
N ILE A 198 10.43 -16.59 8.62
CA ILE A 198 9.87 -17.33 9.76
C ILE A 198 10.55 -18.69 9.93
N THR A 199 10.72 -19.44 8.85
CA THR A 199 11.42 -20.73 8.90
C THR A 199 12.87 -20.58 9.39
N ALA A 200 13.57 -19.54 8.94
CA ALA A 200 14.93 -19.27 9.34
C ALA A 200 15.07 -18.90 10.82
N VAL A 201 14.19 -18.08 11.38
CA VAL A 201 14.23 -17.73 12.80
C VAL A 201 13.83 -18.90 13.68
N LEU A 202 12.85 -19.70 13.28
CA LEU A 202 12.46 -20.92 14.01
C LEU A 202 13.59 -21.97 14.01
N GLY A 203 14.30 -22.10 12.89
CA GLY A 203 15.47 -22.98 12.76
C GLY A 203 16.75 -22.47 13.42
N GLY A 204 16.76 -21.24 13.93
CA GLY A 204 17.95 -20.63 14.54
C GLY A 204 19.03 -20.21 13.52
N HIS A 205 18.68 -20.10 12.25
CA HIS A 205 19.61 -19.63 11.19
C HIS A 205 19.83 -18.12 11.26
N VAL A 206 18.88 -17.38 11.83
CA VAL A 206 18.98 -15.97 12.22
C VAL A 206 18.44 -15.78 13.63
N GLU A 207 18.95 -14.79 14.36
CA GLU A 207 18.56 -14.55 15.75
C GLU A 207 17.22 -13.82 15.85
N MET A 208 16.87 -13.03 14.84
CA MET A 208 15.62 -12.29 14.73
C MET A 208 15.28 -11.99 13.27
N ILE A 209 14.07 -11.53 13.02
CA ILE A 209 13.61 -11.11 11.70
C ILE A 209 12.83 -9.81 11.78
N TRP A 210 12.83 -9.04 10.70
CA TRP A 210 11.78 -8.10 10.37
C TRP A 210 10.61 -8.89 9.77
N ALA A 211 9.38 -8.56 10.13
CA ALA A 211 8.20 -9.23 9.61
C ALA A 211 6.94 -8.38 9.78
N ASN A 212 6.01 -8.53 8.83
CA ASN A 212 4.66 -7.99 8.95
C ASN A 212 3.76 -8.95 9.77
N PRO A 213 2.70 -8.47 10.43
CA PRO A 213 1.80 -9.32 11.21
C PRO A 213 1.26 -10.53 10.46
N SER A 214 0.86 -10.35 9.20
CA SER A 214 0.31 -11.42 8.36
C SER A 214 1.27 -12.61 8.17
N GLU A 215 2.57 -12.41 8.37
CA GLU A 215 3.60 -13.41 8.17
C GLU A 215 3.87 -14.26 9.40
N PHE A 216 3.69 -13.71 10.61
CA PHE A 216 4.06 -14.41 11.85
C PHE A 216 2.88 -14.74 12.80
N VAL A 217 1.69 -14.18 12.59
CA VAL A 217 0.54 -14.37 13.50
C VAL A 217 0.24 -15.84 13.81
N PRO A 218 0.19 -16.77 12.85
CA PRO A 218 -0.04 -18.17 13.15
C PRO A 218 1.00 -18.78 14.10
N GLN A 219 2.27 -18.43 13.93
CA GLN A 219 3.37 -18.91 14.77
C GLN A 219 3.40 -18.22 16.14
N TRP A 220 2.97 -16.96 16.20
CA TRP A 220 2.79 -16.24 17.47
C TRP A 220 1.64 -16.82 18.30
N GLU A 221 0.48 -17.08 17.68
CA GLU A 221 -0.64 -17.77 18.35
C GLU A 221 -0.25 -19.16 18.83
N ALA A 222 0.57 -19.87 18.07
CA ALA A 222 1.17 -21.15 18.47
C ALA A 222 2.30 -21.01 19.51
N LYS A 223 2.61 -19.78 19.97
CA LYS A 223 3.67 -19.47 20.95
C LYS A 223 5.08 -19.90 20.49
N MET A 224 5.32 -19.98 19.19
CA MET A 224 6.62 -20.34 18.62
C MET A 224 7.54 -19.13 18.44
N VAL A 225 6.96 -17.97 18.16
CA VAL A 225 7.67 -16.68 18.02
C VAL A 225 7.03 -15.60 18.88
N ARG A 226 7.74 -14.49 19.04
CA ARG A 226 7.32 -13.33 19.82
C ARG A 226 7.75 -12.04 19.13
N PRO A 227 6.80 -11.11 18.82
CA PRO A 227 7.14 -9.74 18.45
C PRO A 227 7.67 -9.00 19.70
N ILE A 228 8.74 -8.21 19.53
CA ILE A 228 9.38 -7.50 20.65
C ILE A 228 9.34 -5.98 20.52
N VAL A 229 9.12 -5.44 19.30
CA VAL A 229 9.01 -4.00 19.03
C VAL A 229 8.34 -3.77 17.69
N VAL A 230 7.63 -2.66 17.53
CA VAL A 230 7.00 -2.22 16.28
C VAL A 230 7.54 -0.86 15.82
N ALA A 231 7.75 -0.71 14.50
CA ALA A 231 8.22 0.53 13.87
C ALA A 231 7.06 1.51 13.58
N LYS A 232 6.33 1.92 14.62
CA LYS A 232 5.12 2.74 14.55
C LYS A 232 5.14 3.87 15.57
N GLU A 233 4.38 4.94 15.31
CA GLU A 233 4.23 6.06 16.24
C GLU A 233 3.57 5.67 17.57
N LYS A 234 2.58 4.77 17.53
CA LYS A 234 1.82 4.28 18.68
C LYS A 234 1.70 2.77 18.60
N ARG A 235 1.52 2.10 19.74
CA ARG A 235 1.31 0.65 19.78
C ARG A 235 0.15 0.21 18.91
N MET A 236 0.25 -1.00 18.40
CA MET A 236 -0.85 -1.64 17.69
C MET A 236 -1.95 -2.03 18.67
N THR A 237 -3.21 -1.83 18.26
CA THR A 237 -4.37 -2.22 19.07
C THR A 237 -4.43 -3.74 19.31
N GLU A 238 -4.01 -4.50 18.28
CA GLU A 238 -4.01 -5.97 18.27
C GLU A 238 -2.84 -6.56 19.07
N LEU A 239 -1.79 -5.78 19.31
CA LEU A 239 -0.57 -6.17 20.04
C LEU A 239 -0.23 -5.12 21.11
N PRO A 240 -1.12 -4.89 22.11
CA PRO A 240 -0.98 -3.78 23.05
C PRO A 240 0.26 -3.91 23.96
N ASP A 241 0.76 -5.12 24.16
CA ASP A 241 1.96 -5.38 24.97
C ASP A 241 3.27 -5.14 24.21
N VAL A 242 3.23 -5.03 22.87
CA VAL A 242 4.41 -4.77 22.04
C VAL A 242 4.70 -3.27 22.01
N PRO A 243 5.84 -2.82 22.58
CA PRO A 243 6.19 -1.41 22.58
C PRO A 243 6.59 -0.91 21.18
N THR A 244 6.52 0.40 20.97
CA THR A 244 7.11 1.03 19.79
C THR A 244 8.60 1.28 19.99
N PHE A 245 9.36 1.41 18.90
CA PHE A 245 10.75 1.86 18.97
C PHE A 245 10.90 3.22 19.67
N LYS A 246 9.94 4.13 19.46
CA LYS A 246 9.93 5.46 20.11
C LYS A 246 9.80 5.37 21.63
N GLU A 247 8.93 4.51 22.15
CA GLU A 247 8.79 4.25 23.59
C GLU A 247 10.10 3.73 24.19
N LYS A 248 10.95 3.11 23.39
CA LYS A 248 12.24 2.54 23.75
C LYS A 248 13.43 3.46 23.43
N GLY A 249 13.17 4.73 23.13
CA GLY A 249 14.19 5.76 22.91
C GLY A 249 14.83 5.74 21.51
N ASN A 250 14.32 4.94 20.58
CA ASN A 250 14.81 4.87 19.20
C ASN A 250 13.78 5.49 18.24
N ASN A 251 14.16 6.52 17.50
CA ASN A 251 13.25 7.16 16.55
C ASN A 251 13.19 6.37 15.23
N VAL A 252 12.48 5.26 15.26
CA VAL A 252 12.22 4.39 14.10
C VAL A 252 10.73 4.29 13.88
N THR A 253 10.27 4.78 12.73
CA THR A 253 8.92 4.61 12.23
C THR A 253 8.98 4.33 10.75
N PHE A 254 8.10 3.47 10.27
CA PHE A 254 7.99 3.14 8.87
C PHE A 254 6.54 2.84 8.51
N GLU A 255 6.05 3.39 7.39
CA GLU A 255 4.72 3.10 6.86
C GLU A 255 4.85 2.30 5.57
N MET A 256 4.81 0.97 5.67
CA MET A 256 4.69 0.11 4.51
C MET A 256 3.27 0.23 3.94
N PHE A 257 3.08 1.17 3.03
CA PHE A 257 1.74 1.42 2.50
C PHE A 257 1.29 0.36 1.49
N ARG A 258 -0.02 0.11 1.51
CA ARG A 258 -0.73 -0.72 0.54
C ARG A 258 -1.80 0.11 -0.15
N GLY A 259 -1.76 0.15 -1.47
CA GLY A 259 -2.64 0.97 -2.27
C GLY A 259 -2.91 0.39 -3.66
N VAL A 260 -3.58 1.19 -4.46
CA VAL A 260 -4.01 0.85 -5.82
C VAL A 260 -3.66 1.99 -6.77
N GLY A 261 -3.16 1.62 -7.93
CA GLY A 261 -2.98 2.48 -9.08
C GLY A 261 -3.73 1.95 -10.30
N ALA A 262 -3.69 2.73 -11.35
CA ALA A 262 -4.19 2.43 -12.69
C ALA A 262 -3.16 2.89 -13.74
N PRO A 263 -3.29 2.48 -15.00
CA PRO A 263 -2.48 3.00 -16.09
C PRO A 263 -2.54 4.53 -16.18
N PRO A 264 -1.51 5.16 -16.76
CA PRO A 264 -1.53 6.60 -17.00
C PRO A 264 -2.56 6.96 -18.08
N GLY A 265 -3.12 8.16 -17.99
CA GLY A 265 -4.00 8.71 -19.03
C GLY A 265 -5.41 8.12 -19.06
N ILE A 266 -5.88 7.45 -18.00
CA ILE A 266 -7.31 7.20 -17.79
C ILE A 266 -8.04 8.54 -17.61
N SER A 267 -9.32 8.64 -18.03
CA SER A 267 -10.06 9.88 -17.90
C SER A 267 -10.39 10.23 -16.44
N PRO A 268 -10.64 11.51 -16.13
CA PRO A 268 -11.05 11.91 -14.78
C PRO A 268 -12.29 11.19 -14.28
N GLU A 269 -13.24 10.87 -15.16
CA GLU A 269 -14.47 10.14 -14.82
C GLU A 269 -14.18 8.70 -14.43
N VAL A 270 -13.24 8.04 -15.13
CA VAL A 270 -12.76 6.69 -14.79
C VAL A 270 -12.06 6.69 -13.44
N ALA A 271 -11.15 7.65 -13.22
CA ALA A 271 -10.45 7.79 -11.95
C ALA A 271 -11.42 8.03 -10.78
N ALA A 272 -12.41 8.91 -10.97
CA ALA A 272 -13.43 9.21 -9.97
C ALA A 272 -14.30 7.99 -9.64
N PHE A 273 -14.69 7.20 -10.65
CA PHE A 273 -15.42 5.95 -10.44
C PHE A 273 -14.63 4.99 -9.54
N TYR A 274 -13.37 4.73 -9.89
CA TYR A 274 -12.53 3.82 -9.11
C TYR A 274 -12.26 4.36 -7.70
N GLU A 275 -11.94 5.64 -7.54
CA GLU A 275 -11.69 6.24 -6.23
C GLU A 275 -12.95 6.12 -5.33
N ASN A 276 -14.14 6.42 -5.85
CA ASN A 276 -15.39 6.27 -5.11
C ASN A 276 -15.68 4.80 -4.75
N MET A 277 -15.49 3.88 -5.67
CA MET A 277 -15.62 2.44 -5.43
C MET A 277 -14.69 1.98 -4.30
N LEU A 278 -13.41 2.37 -4.36
CA LEU A 278 -12.40 2.03 -3.35
C LEU A 278 -12.71 2.66 -2.00
N LYS A 279 -13.21 3.91 -1.97
CA LYS A 279 -13.63 4.59 -0.75
C LYS A 279 -14.78 3.87 -0.04
N ARG A 280 -15.80 3.48 -0.79
CA ARG A 280 -16.93 2.71 -0.27
C ARG A 280 -16.48 1.32 0.21
N MET A 281 -15.65 0.65 -0.55
CA MET A 281 -15.03 -0.62 -0.13
C MET A 281 -14.26 -0.47 1.19
N ALA A 282 -13.41 0.54 1.32
CA ALA A 282 -12.61 0.78 2.52
C ALA A 282 -13.46 1.06 3.78
N GLN A 283 -14.70 1.52 3.61
CA GLN A 283 -15.66 1.73 4.70
C GLN A 283 -16.48 0.47 5.05
N SER A 284 -16.43 -0.58 4.22
CA SER A 284 -17.25 -1.79 4.41
C SER A 284 -16.78 -2.66 5.57
N ALA A 285 -17.73 -3.38 6.17
CA ALA A 285 -17.41 -4.39 7.18
C ALA A 285 -16.57 -5.54 6.60
N ALA A 286 -16.83 -5.91 5.34
CA ALA A 286 -16.10 -6.94 4.66
C ALA A 286 -14.60 -6.63 4.54
N TRP A 287 -14.24 -5.38 4.21
CA TRP A 287 -12.86 -4.91 4.19
C TRP A 287 -12.24 -4.86 5.58
N ASN A 288 -12.91 -4.20 6.53
CA ASN A 288 -12.38 -3.97 7.87
C ASN A 288 -12.19 -5.27 8.66
N THR A 289 -13.15 -6.21 8.58
CA THR A 289 -13.06 -7.48 9.29
C THR A 289 -12.33 -8.56 8.48
N GLY A 290 -12.63 -8.65 7.18
CA GLY A 290 -12.10 -9.70 6.31
C GLY A 290 -10.65 -9.51 5.89
N TYR A 291 -10.14 -8.27 5.94
CA TYR A 291 -8.76 -7.97 5.59
C TYR A 291 -8.01 -7.26 6.71
N LEU A 292 -8.38 -6.03 7.08
CA LEU A 292 -7.59 -5.25 8.02
C LEU A 292 -7.42 -5.97 9.37
N LYS A 293 -8.52 -6.34 10.02
CA LYS A 293 -8.47 -7.04 11.31
C LYS A 293 -7.83 -8.42 11.20
N LYS A 294 -8.18 -9.16 10.14
CA LYS A 294 -7.66 -10.52 9.92
C LYS A 294 -6.15 -10.57 9.81
N TYR A 295 -5.55 -9.57 9.18
CA TYR A 295 -4.11 -9.50 8.93
C TYR A 295 -3.42 -8.42 9.78
N MET A 296 -4.11 -7.85 10.77
CA MET A 296 -3.62 -6.81 11.70
C MET A 296 -3.03 -5.58 11.01
N LEU A 297 -3.62 -5.17 9.87
CA LEU A 297 -3.21 -3.96 9.17
C LEU A 297 -3.85 -2.71 9.78
N SER A 298 -3.11 -1.63 9.80
CA SER A 298 -3.62 -0.33 10.21
C SER A 298 -4.49 0.29 9.12
N PRO A 299 -5.76 0.67 9.43
CA PRO A 299 -6.62 1.31 8.46
C PRO A 299 -6.07 2.68 8.05
N THR A 300 -6.10 2.97 6.76
CA THR A 300 -5.88 4.31 6.24
C THR A 300 -6.79 4.54 5.04
N TRP A 301 -7.12 5.81 4.79
CA TRP A 301 -7.72 6.25 3.55
C TRP A 301 -6.99 7.49 3.07
N ARG A 302 -6.34 7.37 1.95
CA ARG A 302 -5.78 8.50 1.20
C ARG A 302 -6.33 8.42 -0.21
N GLY A 303 -7.17 9.37 -0.62
CA GLY A 303 -7.67 9.46 -1.99
C GLY A 303 -6.52 9.74 -2.97
N SER A 304 -6.80 9.72 -4.26
CA SER A 304 -5.79 9.81 -5.34
C SER A 304 -4.77 10.93 -5.13
N LYS A 305 -5.23 12.15 -4.86
CA LYS A 305 -4.37 13.32 -4.62
C LYS A 305 -3.49 13.15 -3.38
N GLU A 306 -4.11 12.77 -2.26
CA GLU A 306 -3.40 12.61 -0.98
C GLU A 306 -2.41 11.45 -1.04
N PHE A 307 -2.79 10.35 -1.69
CA PHE A 307 -1.91 9.19 -1.85
C PHE A 307 -0.70 9.52 -2.73
N THR A 308 -0.90 10.23 -3.83
CA THR A 308 0.20 10.69 -4.69
C THR A 308 1.15 11.61 -3.93
N GLN A 309 0.64 12.55 -3.14
CA GLN A 309 1.44 13.43 -2.31
C GLN A 309 2.21 12.66 -1.23
N PHE A 310 1.57 11.71 -0.57
CA PHE A 310 2.19 10.85 0.43
C PHE A 310 3.36 10.04 -0.15
N VAL A 311 3.18 9.42 -1.31
CA VAL A 311 4.25 8.69 -2.00
C VAL A 311 5.40 9.61 -2.37
N ALA A 312 5.10 10.81 -2.90
CA ALA A 312 6.11 11.80 -3.27
C ALA A 312 6.91 12.31 -2.06
N GLN A 313 6.28 12.45 -0.89
CA GLN A 313 6.95 12.85 0.35
C GLN A 313 7.84 11.75 0.94
N ASN A 314 7.49 10.48 0.72
CA ASN A 314 8.27 9.33 1.20
C ASN A 314 9.42 8.94 0.25
N GLU A 315 9.34 9.26 -1.04
CA GLU A 315 10.37 8.92 -2.02
C GLU A 315 11.79 9.42 -1.63
N PRO A 316 12.00 10.67 -1.16
CA PRO A 316 13.32 11.12 -0.70
C PRO A 316 13.85 10.34 0.50
N VAL A 317 12.97 9.90 1.41
CA VAL A 317 13.34 9.06 2.55
C VAL A 317 13.87 7.72 2.07
N PHE A 318 13.14 7.05 1.17
CA PHE A 318 13.56 5.79 0.57
C PHE A 318 14.87 5.95 -0.19
N LYS A 319 15.00 7.02 -0.99
CA LYS A 319 16.24 7.34 -1.70
C LYS A 319 17.43 7.49 -0.74
N GLY A 320 17.26 8.23 0.34
CA GLY A 320 18.31 8.40 1.36
C GLY A 320 18.75 7.06 1.96
N ILE A 321 17.80 6.20 2.35
CA ILE A 321 18.10 4.89 2.93
C ILE A 321 18.81 3.99 1.90
N LEU A 322 18.34 3.94 0.65
CA LEU A 322 18.95 3.13 -0.40
C LEU A 322 20.37 3.63 -0.74
N THR A 323 20.63 4.93 -0.67
CA THR A 323 21.97 5.50 -0.81
C THR A 323 22.89 5.07 0.35
N GLU A 324 22.41 5.14 1.59
CA GLU A 324 23.16 4.67 2.77
C GLU A 324 23.47 3.16 2.73
N LEU A 325 22.59 2.38 2.10
CA LEU A 325 22.81 0.94 1.85
C LEU A 325 23.78 0.68 0.67
N GLY A 326 24.20 1.71 -0.07
CA GLY A 326 25.04 1.59 -1.26
C GLY A 326 24.35 0.96 -2.48
N LEU A 327 23.02 0.91 -2.48
CA LEU A 327 22.22 0.31 -3.55
C LEU A 327 21.96 1.29 -4.70
N ILE A 328 22.04 2.59 -4.42
CA ILE A 328 21.97 3.67 -5.42
C ILE A 328 23.05 4.71 -5.13
N LYS A 329 23.33 5.56 -6.15
CA LYS A 329 24.32 6.66 -6.06
C LYS A 329 23.67 7.98 -5.67
#